data_cd4f7a0c4043a72e0420e8e64fbe11f9
#
_entry.id   cd4f7a0c4043a72e0420e8e64fbe11f9
#
_cell.length_a   1.000
_cell.length_b   1.000
_cell.length_c   1.000
_cell.angle_alpha   90.00
_cell.angle_beta   90.00
_cell.angle_gamma   90.00
#
_symmetry.space_group_name_H-M   'P 1'
#
loop_
_entity.id
_entity.type
_entity.pdbx_description
1 polymer ?
#
loop_
_entity_poly.entity_id
_entity_poly.type
_entity_poly.pdbx_seq_one_letter_code
_entity_poly.pdbx_strand_id
1 'polypeptide(L)'
;MPKVSVICGAYNVCNHYLFEKSIKSILMQTFEDFEFIICDDGSTDKTLEKLNSLKKSDGRIILIKNEKNLGLAASLNRCIEISRGEYIARHDCDDLSVPDRLQKQVSFLDVRRDISLVGSFAYLFNEDGVWGKAVFPTDIKKRDFLFSSPHLHGSVIFRKDALIRAGGYRVAKETRRCEDYDLFMRMHTFAKSANLDEYLYYFCEDKNTYKRRKYRYRIDEARVRLRGFRLLGLMPGAFLYVIKPLVVGLIPRRILNLLRNKFLKRKTAYENEGNPPL
;
A
#
# COMPACT_ATOMS: atom_id res chain seq x y z
N MET A 1 -4.06 -24.07 -8.81
CA MET A 1 -3.25 -23.03 -8.10
C MET A 1 -4.09 -21.77 -8.11
N PRO A 2 -4.14 -20.99 -7.03
CA PRO A 2 -4.95 -19.78 -7.00
C PRO A 2 -4.46 -18.77 -8.04
N LYS A 3 -5.36 -17.98 -8.58
CA LYS A 3 -5.03 -16.89 -9.51
C LYS A 3 -4.34 -15.73 -8.80
N VAL A 4 -4.76 -15.43 -7.57
CA VAL A 4 -4.25 -14.30 -6.77
C VAL A 4 -3.70 -14.80 -5.44
N SER A 5 -2.52 -14.30 -5.04
CA SER A 5 -2.05 -14.37 -3.65
C SER A 5 -2.19 -12.98 -3.02
N VAL A 6 -3.12 -12.82 -2.09
CA VAL A 6 -3.20 -11.59 -1.29
C VAL A 6 -2.14 -11.66 -0.20
N ILE A 7 -1.34 -10.61 -0.02
CA ILE A 7 -0.26 -10.55 0.98
C ILE A 7 -0.47 -9.42 1.98
N CYS A 8 -0.26 -9.73 3.26
CA CYS A 8 -0.41 -8.79 4.37
C CYS A 8 0.67 -9.04 5.45
N GLY A 9 1.21 -7.97 6.02
CA GLY A 9 2.05 -8.03 7.22
C GLY A 9 1.30 -7.50 8.43
N ALA A 10 1.32 -8.21 9.55
CA ALA A 10 0.67 -7.84 10.79
C ALA A 10 1.69 -7.71 11.92
N TYR A 11 1.62 -6.64 12.72
CA TYR A 11 2.47 -6.46 13.91
C TYR A 11 1.75 -5.65 14.99
N ASN A 12 1.43 -6.29 16.12
CA ASN A 12 0.78 -5.68 17.28
C ASN A 12 -0.50 -4.91 16.91
N VAL A 13 -1.41 -5.56 16.18
CA VAL A 13 -2.66 -4.96 15.65
C VAL A 13 -3.93 -5.52 16.29
N CYS A 14 -3.83 -6.41 17.30
CA CYS A 14 -4.99 -7.07 17.88
C CYS A 14 -6.03 -6.11 18.47
N ASN A 15 -5.61 -4.94 18.92
CA ASN A 15 -6.48 -3.93 19.51
C ASN A 15 -6.92 -2.85 18.49
N HIS A 16 -6.51 -2.95 17.23
CA HIS A 16 -6.96 -2.03 16.19
C HIS A 16 -8.40 -2.37 15.81
N TYR A 17 -9.28 -1.38 15.87
CA TYR A 17 -10.73 -1.56 15.68
C TYR A 17 -11.11 -2.10 14.28
N LEU A 18 -10.22 -1.95 13.30
CA LEU A 18 -10.40 -2.45 11.95
C LEU A 18 -9.81 -3.83 11.71
N PHE A 19 -8.98 -4.39 12.59
CA PHE A 19 -8.18 -5.56 12.31
C PHE A 19 -9.01 -6.74 11.75
N GLU A 20 -10.08 -7.12 12.44
CA GLU A 20 -10.94 -8.22 11.98
C GLU A 20 -11.77 -7.84 10.74
N LYS A 21 -12.25 -6.59 10.67
CA LYS A 21 -12.98 -6.08 9.49
C LYS A 21 -12.09 -6.07 8.26
N SER A 22 -10.82 -5.69 8.42
CA SER A 22 -9.80 -5.68 7.36
C SER A 22 -9.62 -7.07 6.75
N ILE A 23 -9.36 -8.07 7.59
CA ILE A 23 -9.22 -9.46 7.14
C ILE A 23 -10.51 -9.95 6.45
N LYS A 24 -11.69 -9.70 7.06
CA LYS A 24 -12.98 -10.05 6.48
C LYS A 24 -13.24 -9.38 5.12
N SER A 25 -12.79 -8.13 4.92
CA SER A 25 -12.96 -7.42 3.64
C SER A 25 -12.26 -8.11 2.47
N ILE A 26 -11.19 -8.87 2.75
CA ILE A 26 -10.53 -9.72 1.76
C ILE A 26 -11.27 -11.04 1.61
N LEU A 27 -11.68 -11.68 2.70
CA LEU A 27 -12.39 -12.98 2.62
C LEU A 27 -13.76 -12.87 1.93
N MET A 28 -14.36 -11.67 1.94
CA MET A 28 -15.65 -11.36 1.30
C MET A 28 -15.51 -10.80 -0.12
N GLN A 29 -14.35 -10.92 -0.76
CA GLN A 29 -14.18 -10.52 -2.16
C GLN A 29 -15.04 -11.38 -3.08
N THR A 30 -15.64 -10.76 -4.11
CA THR A 30 -16.43 -11.46 -5.14
C THR A 30 -15.59 -12.37 -6.02
N PHE A 31 -14.30 -12.09 -6.13
CA PHE A 31 -13.32 -12.95 -6.77
C PHE A 31 -12.85 -14.02 -5.79
N GLU A 32 -13.15 -15.29 -6.06
CA GLU A 32 -12.96 -16.39 -5.10
C GLU A 32 -11.63 -17.16 -5.26
N ASP A 33 -11.01 -17.12 -6.44
CA ASP A 33 -9.79 -17.89 -6.74
C ASP A 33 -8.52 -17.21 -6.19
N PHE A 34 -8.42 -17.11 -4.85
CA PHE A 34 -7.27 -16.54 -4.17
C PHE A 34 -6.87 -17.32 -2.92
N GLU A 35 -5.63 -17.14 -2.52
CA GLU A 35 -5.11 -17.43 -1.18
C GLU A 35 -4.77 -16.13 -0.46
N PHE A 36 -4.87 -16.11 0.87
CA PHE A 36 -4.56 -14.95 1.69
C PHE A 36 -3.40 -15.26 2.64
N ILE A 37 -2.21 -14.78 2.31
CA ILE A 37 -0.98 -15.01 3.06
C ILE A 37 -0.75 -13.85 4.01
N ILE A 38 -0.78 -14.14 5.31
CA ILE A 38 -0.57 -13.16 6.38
C ILE A 38 0.71 -13.52 7.12
N CYS A 39 1.64 -12.56 7.22
CA CYS A 39 2.86 -12.70 8.00
C CYS A 39 2.70 -11.94 9.33
N ASP A 40 2.63 -12.67 10.45
CA ASP A 40 2.82 -12.09 11.78
C ASP A 40 4.29 -11.74 11.98
N ASP A 41 4.60 -10.45 12.09
CA ASP A 41 5.98 -9.93 12.18
C ASP A 41 6.52 -9.97 13.62
N GLY A 42 6.34 -11.11 14.31
CA GLY A 42 6.80 -11.31 15.67
C GLY A 42 6.02 -10.48 16.69
N SER A 43 4.68 -10.47 16.58
CA SER A 43 3.82 -9.75 17.53
C SER A 43 4.00 -10.26 18.95
N THR A 44 3.93 -9.33 19.90
CA THR A 44 4.04 -9.58 21.34
C THR A 44 2.69 -9.46 22.07
N ASP A 45 1.65 -9.07 21.34
CA ASP A 45 0.27 -9.00 21.80
C ASP A 45 -0.55 -10.21 21.31
N LYS A 46 -1.89 -10.15 21.41
CA LYS A 46 -2.78 -11.24 20.97
C LYS A 46 -3.01 -11.31 19.44
N THR A 47 -2.23 -10.59 18.62
CA THR A 47 -2.39 -10.60 17.16
C THR A 47 -2.31 -12.01 16.58
N LEU A 48 -1.26 -12.77 16.94
CA LEU A 48 -1.07 -14.13 16.45
C LEU A 48 -2.20 -15.08 16.88
N GLU A 49 -2.71 -14.94 18.10
CA GLU A 49 -3.84 -15.73 18.60
C GLU A 49 -5.10 -15.49 17.76
N LYS A 50 -5.43 -14.22 17.51
CA LYS A 50 -6.56 -13.84 16.64
C LYS A 50 -6.41 -14.33 15.21
N LEU A 51 -5.20 -14.21 14.63
CA LEU A 51 -4.91 -14.71 13.27
C LEU A 51 -5.10 -16.23 13.18
N ASN A 52 -4.67 -17.00 14.21
CA ASN A 52 -4.89 -18.43 14.26
C ASN A 52 -6.38 -18.79 14.32
N SER A 53 -7.20 -18.00 15.03
CA SER A 53 -8.66 -18.20 15.07
C SER A 53 -9.28 -17.94 13.69
N LEU A 54 -8.88 -16.87 13.00
CA LEU A 54 -9.35 -16.55 11.65
C LEU A 54 -8.94 -17.63 10.63
N LYS A 55 -7.71 -18.14 10.71
CA LYS A 55 -7.23 -19.24 9.86
C LYS A 55 -8.07 -20.51 10.04
N LYS A 56 -8.54 -20.82 11.25
CA LYS A 56 -9.43 -21.98 11.49
C LYS A 56 -10.81 -21.81 10.86
N SER A 57 -11.28 -20.58 10.68
CA SER A 57 -12.60 -20.29 10.10
C SER A 57 -12.58 -20.20 8.57
N ASP A 58 -11.43 -19.98 7.93
CA ASP A 58 -11.32 -19.88 6.46
C ASP A 58 -10.03 -20.52 5.96
N GLY A 59 -10.14 -21.58 5.17
CA GLY A 59 -9.01 -22.36 4.64
C GLY A 59 -8.15 -21.62 3.61
N ARG A 60 -8.58 -20.45 3.11
CA ARG A 60 -7.80 -19.61 2.20
C ARG A 60 -6.68 -18.87 2.92
N ILE A 61 -6.74 -18.75 4.26
CA ILE A 61 -5.72 -18.06 5.06
C ILE A 61 -4.51 -18.97 5.25
N ILE A 62 -3.35 -18.48 4.80
CA ILE A 62 -2.04 -19.05 5.06
C ILE A 62 -1.31 -18.10 6.04
N LEU A 63 -1.05 -18.60 7.24
CA LEU A 63 -0.38 -17.81 8.29
C LEU A 63 1.07 -18.24 8.41
N ILE A 64 1.99 -17.28 8.32
CA ILE A 64 3.41 -17.45 8.63
C ILE A 64 3.81 -16.49 9.76
N LYS A 65 4.86 -16.81 10.48
CA LYS A 65 5.34 -16.04 11.63
C LYS A 65 6.83 -15.74 11.52
N ASN A 66 7.23 -14.53 11.90
CA ASN A 66 8.61 -14.16 12.19
C ASN A 66 8.90 -14.39 13.67
N GLU A 67 10.12 -14.81 14.01
CA GLU A 67 10.54 -14.97 15.41
C GLU A 67 10.63 -13.64 16.15
N LYS A 68 10.89 -12.55 15.43
CA LYS A 68 10.99 -11.18 15.93
C LYS A 68 10.53 -10.19 14.85
N ASN A 69 10.32 -8.94 15.22
CA ASN A 69 9.97 -7.88 14.25
C ASN A 69 11.14 -7.64 13.28
N LEU A 70 10.92 -8.00 12.02
CA LEU A 70 11.85 -7.81 10.89
C LEU A 70 11.48 -6.59 10.04
N GLY A 71 10.28 -6.05 10.22
CA GLY A 71 9.69 -4.94 9.46
C GLY A 71 8.86 -5.37 8.26
N LEU A 72 7.97 -4.47 7.82
CA LEU A 72 6.96 -4.75 6.79
C LEU A 72 7.55 -5.34 5.50
N ALA A 73 8.63 -4.73 4.98
CA ALA A 73 9.28 -5.18 3.75
C ALA A 73 9.75 -6.65 3.82
N ALA A 74 10.35 -7.06 4.95
CA ALA A 74 10.79 -8.44 5.15
C ALA A 74 9.59 -9.40 5.23
N SER A 75 8.55 -9.04 5.98
CA SER A 75 7.35 -9.84 6.12
C SER A 75 6.61 -10.02 4.80
N LEU A 76 6.52 -8.96 3.98
CA LEU A 76 5.93 -9.05 2.63
C LEU A 76 6.77 -9.92 1.69
N ASN A 77 8.10 -9.83 1.72
CA ASN A 77 8.95 -10.70 0.91
C ASN A 77 8.76 -12.17 1.27
N ARG A 78 8.62 -12.51 2.54
CA ARG A 78 8.28 -13.88 2.96
C ARG A 78 6.92 -14.36 2.44
N CYS A 79 5.93 -13.45 2.39
CA CYS A 79 4.64 -13.78 1.75
C CYS A 79 4.81 -14.01 0.25
N ILE A 80 5.60 -13.18 -0.45
CA ILE A 80 5.87 -13.32 -1.90
C ILE A 80 6.58 -14.66 -2.18
N GLU A 81 7.53 -15.05 -1.36
CA GLU A 81 8.30 -16.29 -1.52
C GLU A 81 7.42 -17.54 -1.56
N ILE A 82 6.42 -17.63 -0.69
CA ILE A 82 5.52 -18.79 -0.61
C ILE A 82 4.26 -18.66 -1.45
N SER A 83 4.03 -17.49 -2.07
CA SER A 83 2.86 -17.23 -2.90
C SER A 83 2.80 -18.15 -4.11
N ARG A 84 1.60 -18.59 -4.51
CA ARG A 84 1.37 -19.48 -5.66
C ARG A 84 0.59 -18.82 -6.78
N GLY A 85 -0.02 -17.65 -6.52
CA GLY A 85 -0.81 -16.91 -7.48
C GLY A 85 0.01 -16.31 -8.64
N GLU A 86 -0.62 -16.16 -9.79
CA GLU A 86 -0.09 -15.39 -10.93
C GLU A 86 0.04 -13.90 -10.57
N TYR A 87 -0.89 -13.41 -9.77
CA TYR A 87 -0.93 -12.05 -9.26
C TYR A 87 -0.66 -11.99 -7.77
N ILE A 88 0.00 -10.92 -7.33
CA ILE A 88 0.22 -10.59 -5.90
C ILE A 88 -0.57 -9.34 -5.58
N ALA A 89 -1.60 -9.47 -4.76
CA ALA A 89 -2.41 -8.36 -4.27
C ALA A 89 -1.92 -7.90 -2.89
N ARG A 90 -1.68 -6.61 -2.73
CA ARG A 90 -1.31 -6.02 -1.43
C ARG A 90 -2.58 -5.67 -0.63
N HIS A 91 -2.50 -5.85 0.70
CA HIS A 91 -3.51 -5.39 1.63
C HIS A 91 -2.88 -5.02 2.99
N ASP A 92 -3.33 -3.92 3.61
CA ASP A 92 -2.94 -3.53 4.98
C ASP A 92 -4.00 -4.01 5.98
N CYS A 93 -3.56 -4.50 7.16
CA CYS A 93 -4.49 -5.06 8.15
C CYS A 93 -5.23 -4.00 9.00
N ASP A 94 -5.09 -2.73 8.66
CA ASP A 94 -5.83 -1.58 9.21
C ASP A 94 -6.65 -0.82 8.15
N ASP A 95 -6.72 -1.37 6.92
CA ASP A 95 -7.47 -0.82 5.79
C ASP A 95 -8.63 -1.76 5.39
N LEU A 96 -9.49 -1.34 4.43
CA LEU A 96 -10.57 -2.17 3.90
C LEU A 96 -10.55 -2.20 2.37
N SER A 97 -10.90 -3.35 1.79
CA SER A 97 -11.10 -3.51 0.35
C SER A 97 -12.59 -3.50 0.00
N VAL A 98 -12.93 -2.83 -1.10
CA VAL A 98 -14.27 -2.92 -1.68
C VAL A 98 -14.50 -4.36 -2.21
N PRO A 99 -15.72 -4.92 -2.12
CA PRO A 99 -15.96 -6.35 -2.42
C PRO A 99 -15.54 -6.82 -3.82
N ASP A 100 -15.55 -5.96 -4.81
CA ASP A 100 -15.21 -6.27 -6.21
C ASP A 100 -13.79 -5.82 -6.62
N ARG A 101 -12.94 -5.40 -5.65
CA ARG A 101 -11.58 -4.92 -5.93
C ARG A 101 -10.75 -5.93 -6.69
N LEU A 102 -10.64 -7.16 -6.19
CA LEU A 102 -9.82 -8.20 -6.83
C LEU A 102 -10.34 -8.52 -8.22
N GLN A 103 -11.67 -8.67 -8.38
CA GLN A 103 -12.29 -8.97 -9.67
C GLN A 103 -11.93 -7.91 -10.72
N LYS A 104 -12.09 -6.63 -10.42
CA LYS A 104 -11.84 -5.52 -11.34
C LYS A 104 -10.37 -5.40 -11.72
N GLN A 105 -9.47 -5.47 -10.73
CA GLN A 105 -8.05 -5.33 -10.97
C GLN A 105 -7.46 -6.54 -11.72
N VAL A 106 -7.92 -7.77 -11.43
CA VAL A 106 -7.51 -8.98 -12.16
C VAL A 106 -8.00 -8.92 -13.61
N SER A 107 -9.29 -8.60 -13.83
CA SER A 107 -9.85 -8.45 -15.18
C SER A 107 -9.08 -7.41 -16.00
N PHE A 108 -8.70 -6.27 -15.39
CA PHE A 108 -7.88 -5.26 -16.04
C PHE A 108 -6.51 -5.79 -16.44
N LEU A 109 -5.81 -6.49 -15.54
CA LEU A 109 -4.49 -7.07 -15.84
C LEU A 109 -4.58 -8.20 -16.87
N ASP A 110 -5.63 -9.01 -16.85
CA ASP A 110 -5.82 -10.08 -17.84
C ASP A 110 -5.95 -9.54 -19.27
N VAL A 111 -6.58 -8.38 -19.47
CA VAL A 111 -6.72 -7.68 -20.75
C VAL A 111 -5.44 -6.89 -21.08
N ARG A 112 -4.87 -6.14 -20.15
CA ARG A 112 -3.73 -5.24 -20.36
C ARG A 112 -2.41 -5.93 -20.02
N ARG A 113 -1.98 -6.81 -20.93
CA ARG A 113 -0.74 -7.60 -20.76
C ARG A 113 0.54 -6.75 -20.69
N ASP A 114 0.50 -5.52 -21.17
CA ASP A 114 1.59 -4.53 -21.09
C ASP A 114 1.73 -3.87 -19.70
N ILE A 115 0.73 -4.01 -18.81
CA ILE A 115 0.73 -3.47 -17.46
C ILE A 115 1.16 -4.54 -16.45
N SER A 116 2.13 -4.23 -15.60
CA SER A 116 2.66 -5.15 -14.59
C SER A 116 2.24 -4.83 -13.16
N LEU A 117 1.67 -3.65 -12.94
CA LEU A 117 1.14 -3.20 -11.65
C LEU A 117 -0.09 -2.35 -11.89
N VAL A 118 -1.18 -2.63 -11.18
CA VAL A 118 -2.38 -1.81 -11.15
C VAL A 118 -2.76 -1.45 -9.72
N GLY A 119 -2.99 -0.17 -9.46
CA GLY A 119 -3.59 0.36 -8.24
C GLY A 119 -5.03 0.78 -8.46
N SER A 120 -5.61 1.50 -7.50
CA SER A 120 -6.91 2.12 -7.58
C SER A 120 -6.96 3.43 -6.80
N PHE A 121 -8.03 4.22 -6.97
CA PHE A 121 -8.36 5.31 -6.07
C PHE A 121 -8.79 4.75 -4.71
N ALA A 122 -8.81 5.62 -3.69
CA ALA A 122 -9.20 5.22 -2.35
C ALA A 122 -10.06 6.27 -1.66
N TYR A 123 -10.97 5.81 -0.82
CA TYR A 123 -11.57 6.63 0.22
C TYR A 123 -10.59 6.78 1.39
N LEU A 124 -10.52 7.98 1.95
CA LEU A 124 -9.79 8.26 3.18
C LEU A 124 -10.80 8.26 4.33
N PHE A 125 -10.58 7.43 5.34
CA PHE A 125 -11.50 7.29 6.44
C PHE A 125 -10.81 7.16 7.79
N ASN A 126 -11.55 7.34 8.87
CA ASN A 126 -11.16 7.13 10.25
C ASN A 126 -12.36 6.65 11.08
N GLU A 127 -12.27 6.72 12.42
CA GLU A 127 -13.37 6.36 13.31
C GLU A 127 -14.65 7.20 13.11
N ASP A 128 -14.52 8.43 12.61
CA ASP A 128 -15.63 9.34 12.36
C ASP A 128 -16.31 9.10 10.98
N GLY A 129 -15.78 8.19 10.16
CA GLY A 129 -16.27 7.86 8.82
C GLY A 129 -15.36 8.30 7.69
N VAL A 130 -15.88 8.32 6.45
CA VAL A 130 -15.15 8.78 5.26
C VAL A 130 -15.04 10.30 5.27
N TRP A 131 -13.82 10.82 5.20
CA TRP A 131 -13.54 12.25 5.25
C TRP A 131 -12.83 12.79 3.99
N GLY A 132 -12.44 11.93 3.06
CA GLY A 132 -11.74 12.37 1.86
C GLY A 132 -11.60 11.28 0.80
N LYS A 133 -11.09 11.70 -0.34
CA LYS A 133 -10.83 10.85 -1.51
C LYS A 133 -9.37 11.01 -1.94
N ALA A 134 -8.67 9.91 -2.24
CA ALA A 134 -7.34 9.88 -2.82
C ALA A 134 -7.43 9.46 -4.29
N VAL A 135 -7.00 10.36 -5.17
CA VAL A 135 -7.00 10.17 -6.63
C VAL A 135 -5.55 10.12 -7.12
N PHE A 136 -5.26 9.22 -8.02
CA PHE A 136 -3.94 8.98 -8.59
C PHE A 136 -3.99 9.08 -10.11
N PRO A 137 -2.86 9.33 -10.81
CA PRO A 137 -2.81 9.24 -12.27
C PRO A 137 -3.22 7.84 -12.75
N THR A 138 -4.03 7.76 -13.80
CA THR A 138 -4.47 6.47 -14.37
C THR A 138 -3.38 5.83 -15.25
N ASP A 139 -2.63 6.63 -16.00
CA ASP A 139 -1.46 6.22 -16.81
C ASP A 139 -0.21 6.82 -16.17
N ILE A 140 0.63 5.98 -15.58
CA ILE A 140 1.78 6.41 -14.80
C ILE A 140 2.96 6.74 -15.69
N LYS A 141 3.49 7.95 -15.51
CA LYS A 141 4.70 8.42 -16.18
C LYS A 141 5.83 8.64 -15.17
N LYS A 142 7.08 8.61 -15.62
CA LYS A 142 8.25 8.84 -14.77
C LYS A 142 8.14 10.12 -13.91
N ARG A 143 7.56 11.19 -14.47
CA ARG A 143 7.36 12.47 -13.78
C ARG A 143 6.39 12.41 -12.58
N ASP A 144 5.47 11.43 -12.57
CA ASP A 144 4.47 11.30 -11.51
C ASP A 144 5.12 10.86 -10.19
N PHE A 145 6.30 10.24 -10.25
CA PHE A 145 7.12 9.94 -9.08
C PHE A 145 7.75 11.18 -8.41
N LEU A 146 7.80 12.35 -9.06
CA LEU A 146 8.48 13.52 -8.50
C LEU A 146 7.88 14.01 -7.18
N PHE A 147 6.56 14.00 -7.05
CA PHE A 147 5.89 14.54 -5.86
C PHE A 147 5.70 13.53 -4.75
N SER A 148 5.27 12.32 -5.07
CA SER A 148 4.97 11.23 -4.14
C SER A 148 4.91 9.90 -4.89
N SER A 149 4.62 8.80 -4.18
CA SER A 149 4.22 7.55 -4.82
C SER A 149 2.98 7.79 -5.70
N PRO A 150 2.96 7.35 -6.97
CA PRO A 150 1.80 7.47 -7.84
C PRO A 150 0.75 6.37 -7.61
N HIS A 151 0.99 5.46 -6.67
CA HIS A 151 0.08 4.41 -6.25
C HIS A 151 -0.09 4.42 -4.74
N LEU A 152 -1.25 3.98 -4.26
CA LEU A 152 -1.48 3.65 -2.86
C LEU A 152 -1.04 2.20 -2.61
N HIS A 153 -0.10 2.00 -1.69
CA HIS A 153 0.53 0.70 -1.44
C HIS A 153 -0.47 -0.43 -1.16
N GLY A 154 -1.46 -0.18 -0.28
CA GLY A 154 -2.48 -1.18 0.08
C GLY A 154 -3.41 -1.61 -1.06
N SER A 155 -3.56 -0.76 -2.10
CA SER A 155 -4.51 -1.01 -3.19
C SER A 155 -3.92 -1.74 -4.40
N VAL A 156 -2.61 -2.02 -4.44
CA VAL A 156 -1.97 -2.50 -5.68
C VAL A 156 -2.07 -4.01 -5.87
N ILE A 157 -2.15 -4.42 -7.14
CA ILE A 157 -1.92 -5.80 -7.61
C ILE A 157 -0.75 -5.79 -8.59
N PHE A 158 0.17 -6.73 -8.40
CA PHE A 158 1.34 -6.93 -9.26
C PHE A 158 1.20 -8.21 -10.09
N ARG A 159 1.81 -8.25 -11.28
CA ARG A 159 2.23 -9.51 -11.85
C ARG A 159 3.38 -10.06 -11.02
N LYS A 160 3.28 -11.31 -10.60
CA LYS A 160 4.28 -11.94 -9.73
C LYS A 160 5.67 -11.97 -10.37
N ASP A 161 5.77 -12.29 -11.65
CA ASP A 161 7.03 -12.33 -12.42
C ASP A 161 7.72 -10.96 -12.43
N ALA A 162 6.97 -9.88 -12.65
CA ALA A 162 7.51 -8.52 -12.64
C ALA A 162 7.96 -8.10 -11.22
N LEU A 163 7.23 -8.49 -10.19
CA LEU A 163 7.61 -8.23 -8.80
C LEU A 163 8.90 -8.98 -8.41
N ILE A 164 9.03 -10.25 -8.82
CA ILE A 164 10.25 -11.06 -8.62
C ILE A 164 11.41 -10.45 -9.42
N ARG A 165 11.20 -10.07 -10.68
CA ARG A 165 12.22 -9.40 -11.52
C ARG A 165 12.72 -8.10 -10.87
N ALA A 166 11.87 -7.36 -10.19
CA ALA A 166 12.26 -6.18 -9.43
C ALA A 166 13.07 -6.50 -8.16
N GLY A 167 13.16 -7.78 -7.76
CA GLY A 167 13.82 -8.23 -6.52
C GLY A 167 12.98 -8.01 -5.26
N GLY A 168 11.65 -7.92 -5.38
CA GLY A 168 10.75 -7.71 -4.24
C GLY A 168 10.99 -6.38 -3.51
N TYR A 169 10.55 -6.30 -2.25
CA TYR A 169 10.78 -5.14 -1.39
C TYR A 169 12.23 -5.09 -0.89
N ARG A 170 12.87 -3.94 -0.96
CA ARG A 170 14.22 -3.77 -0.41
C ARG A 170 14.16 -3.68 1.12
N VAL A 171 14.84 -4.62 1.79
CA VAL A 171 14.97 -4.64 3.25
C VAL A 171 16.21 -3.84 3.64
N ALA A 172 16.04 -2.55 3.91
CA ALA A 172 17.13 -1.66 4.30
C ALA A 172 16.63 -0.57 5.26
N LYS A 173 17.55 0.03 6.04
CA LYS A 173 17.19 1.09 6.99
C LYS A 173 16.59 2.31 6.28
N GLU A 174 17.14 2.66 5.14
CA GLU A 174 16.73 3.83 4.34
C GLU A 174 15.40 3.62 3.60
N THR A 175 14.95 2.40 3.34
CA THR A 175 13.65 2.14 2.71
C THR A 175 12.50 2.04 3.72
N ARG A 176 12.78 2.00 5.00
CA ARG A 176 11.74 1.96 6.04
C ARG A 176 10.81 3.16 5.89
N ARG A 177 9.51 2.93 5.68
CA ARG A 177 8.46 3.91 5.36
C ARG A 177 8.49 4.48 3.93
N CYS A 178 9.29 3.87 3.04
CA CYS A 178 9.37 4.21 1.60
C CYS A 178 9.64 2.94 0.77
N GLU A 179 9.37 1.75 1.33
CA GLU A 179 9.58 0.44 0.71
C GLU A 179 8.79 0.28 -0.58
N ASP A 180 7.57 0.80 -0.60
CA ASP A 180 6.68 0.84 -1.75
C ASP A 180 7.21 1.77 -2.85
N TYR A 181 7.60 2.97 -2.45
CA TYR A 181 8.09 3.99 -3.38
C TYR A 181 9.40 3.55 -4.06
N ASP A 182 10.35 2.94 -3.31
CA ASP A 182 11.56 2.33 -3.87
C ASP A 182 11.21 1.22 -4.87
N LEU A 183 10.29 0.33 -4.51
CA LEU A 183 9.86 -0.78 -5.36
C LEU A 183 9.21 -0.30 -6.67
N PHE A 184 8.26 0.64 -6.56
CA PHE A 184 7.55 1.15 -7.74
C PHE A 184 8.49 1.86 -8.73
N MET A 185 9.46 2.65 -8.22
CA MET A 185 10.49 3.26 -9.09
C MET A 185 11.37 2.23 -9.76
N ARG A 186 11.78 1.15 -9.07
CA ARG A 186 12.55 0.05 -9.67
C ARG A 186 11.73 -0.68 -10.74
N MET A 187 10.47 -0.99 -10.47
CA MET A 187 9.59 -1.63 -11.45
C MET A 187 9.39 -0.74 -12.68
N HIS A 188 9.21 0.56 -12.50
CA HIS A 188 8.95 1.50 -13.59
C HIS A 188 10.15 1.71 -14.54
N THR A 189 11.32 1.13 -14.27
CA THR A 189 12.45 1.10 -15.20
C THR A 189 12.25 0.12 -16.36
N PHE A 190 11.41 -0.90 -16.18
CA PHE A 190 11.22 -1.98 -17.18
C PHE A 190 9.76 -2.40 -17.39
N ALA A 191 8.84 -1.89 -16.59
CA ALA A 191 7.42 -2.25 -16.61
C ALA A 191 6.53 -1.02 -16.57
N LYS A 192 5.36 -1.09 -17.19
CA LYS A 192 4.33 -0.07 -17.08
C LYS A 192 3.42 -0.35 -15.90
N SER A 193 2.85 0.71 -15.33
CA SER A 193 1.85 0.63 -14.27
C SER A 193 0.69 1.58 -14.53
N ALA A 194 -0.46 1.30 -13.92
CA ALA A 194 -1.68 2.08 -14.05
C ALA A 194 -2.45 2.14 -12.72
N ASN A 195 -3.42 3.02 -12.61
CA ASN A 195 -4.47 2.94 -11.59
C ASN A 195 -5.84 2.92 -12.28
N LEU A 196 -6.76 2.11 -11.75
CA LEU A 196 -8.18 2.23 -12.09
C LEU A 196 -8.71 3.54 -11.51
N ASP A 197 -9.54 4.25 -12.27
CA ASP A 197 -10.24 5.46 -11.83
C ASP A 197 -11.50 5.14 -11.02
N GLU A 198 -11.38 4.11 -10.18
CA GLU A 198 -12.41 3.61 -9.30
C GLU A 198 -11.92 3.56 -7.84
N TYR A 199 -12.82 3.88 -6.91
CA TYR A 199 -12.55 3.84 -5.48
C TYR A 199 -12.75 2.42 -4.95
N LEU A 200 -11.69 1.60 -5.03
CA LEU A 200 -11.74 0.17 -4.66
C LEU A 200 -11.09 -0.12 -3.30
N TYR A 201 -10.66 0.91 -2.60
CA TYR A 201 -9.92 0.77 -1.36
C TYR A 201 -10.31 1.85 -0.34
N TYR A 202 -10.35 1.49 0.94
CA TYR A 202 -10.51 2.40 2.05
C TYR A 202 -9.21 2.46 2.83
N PHE A 203 -8.55 3.60 2.79
CA PHE A 203 -7.31 3.84 3.50
C PHE A 203 -7.59 4.49 4.85
N CYS A 204 -7.25 3.78 5.94
CA CYS A 204 -7.40 4.29 7.30
C CYS A 204 -6.31 5.31 7.61
N GLU A 205 -6.72 6.54 7.87
CA GLU A 205 -5.81 7.60 8.29
C GLU A 205 -6.19 8.09 9.69
N ASP A 206 -5.63 7.43 10.72
CA ASP A 206 -5.86 7.79 12.12
C ASP A 206 -5.06 9.03 12.54
N LYS A 207 -5.48 9.66 13.65
CA LYS A 207 -4.81 10.83 14.26
C LYS A 207 -3.36 10.54 14.69
N ASN A 208 -2.98 9.25 14.83
CA ASN A 208 -1.66 8.80 15.28
C ASN A 208 -0.69 8.52 14.13
N THR A 209 -1.19 8.33 12.91
CA THR A 209 -0.36 8.07 11.70
C THR A 209 0.72 9.14 11.52
N TYR A 210 0.42 10.40 11.86
CA TYR A 210 1.37 11.52 11.74
C TYR A 210 2.33 11.67 12.91
N LYS A 211 2.00 11.18 14.12
CA LYS A 211 2.87 11.32 15.30
C LYS A 211 4.15 10.48 15.18
N ARG A 212 4.14 9.43 14.37
CA ARG A 212 5.22 8.45 14.20
C ARG A 212 6.34 8.90 13.26
N ARG A 213 6.24 10.06 12.58
CA ARG A 213 7.21 10.52 11.56
C ARG A 213 8.38 11.27 12.21
N LYS A 214 9.49 10.56 12.49
CA LYS A 214 10.77 11.14 12.94
C LYS A 214 11.48 11.81 11.76
N TYR A 215 12.23 12.91 11.98
CA TYR A 215 12.95 13.63 10.92
C TYR A 215 13.92 12.73 10.12
N ARG A 216 14.54 11.74 10.76
CA ARG A 216 15.41 10.77 10.09
C ARG A 216 14.73 10.09 8.88
N TYR A 217 13.42 9.84 8.94
CA TYR A 217 12.69 9.25 7.79
C TYR A 217 12.60 10.21 6.59
N ARG A 218 12.74 11.52 6.80
CA ARG A 218 12.85 12.49 5.72
C ARG A 218 14.18 12.39 4.99
N ILE A 219 15.26 12.15 5.75
CA ILE A 219 16.59 11.90 5.18
C ILE A 219 16.58 10.59 4.38
N ASP A 220 15.97 9.55 4.93
CA ASP A 220 15.85 8.26 4.25
C ASP A 220 15.00 8.38 2.97
N GLU A 221 13.87 9.09 3.01
CA GLU A 221 13.06 9.40 1.84
C GLU A 221 13.87 10.17 0.77
N ALA A 222 14.70 11.14 1.15
CA ALA A 222 15.55 11.87 0.20
C ALA A 222 16.58 10.94 -0.47
N ARG A 223 17.16 10.00 0.26
CA ARG A 223 18.07 8.97 -0.29
C ARG A 223 17.37 8.04 -1.28
N VAL A 224 16.17 7.58 -0.93
CA VAL A 224 15.34 6.75 -1.81
C VAL A 224 14.98 7.51 -3.09
N ARG A 225 14.56 8.78 -2.98
CA ARG A 225 14.28 9.65 -4.13
C ARG A 225 15.51 9.83 -5.03
N LEU A 226 16.68 10.14 -4.45
CA LEU A 226 17.90 10.32 -5.22
C LEU A 226 18.24 9.07 -6.03
N ARG A 227 18.15 7.88 -5.40
CA ARG A 227 18.41 6.60 -6.06
C ARG A 227 17.37 6.32 -7.14
N GLY A 228 16.09 6.42 -6.82
CA GLY A 228 15.00 6.14 -7.74
C GLY A 228 14.97 7.10 -8.93
N PHE A 229 15.20 8.40 -8.72
CA PHE A 229 15.23 9.38 -9.81
C PHE A 229 16.42 9.19 -10.74
N ARG A 230 17.58 8.72 -10.23
CA ARG A 230 18.70 8.30 -11.08
C ARG A 230 18.30 7.09 -11.95
N LEU A 231 17.68 6.07 -11.36
CA LEU A 231 17.22 4.88 -12.11
C LEU A 231 16.19 5.23 -13.20
N LEU A 232 15.29 6.18 -12.91
CA LEU A 232 14.28 6.64 -13.86
C LEU A 232 14.82 7.61 -14.93
N GLY A 233 16.10 8.05 -14.82
CA GLY A 233 16.69 9.02 -15.73
C GLY A 233 16.15 10.45 -15.57
N LEU A 234 15.66 10.80 -14.36
CA LEU A 234 15.10 12.13 -14.06
C LEU A 234 16.15 13.14 -13.55
N MET A 235 17.35 12.64 -13.18
CA MET A 235 18.43 13.51 -12.71
C MET A 235 19.19 14.14 -13.87
N PRO A 236 19.73 15.38 -13.73
CA PRO A 236 19.73 16.23 -12.51
C PRO A 236 18.45 17.06 -12.30
N GLY A 237 17.55 17.16 -13.28
CA GLY A 237 16.37 18.05 -13.24
C GLY A 237 15.45 17.86 -12.04
N ALA A 238 15.42 16.63 -11.48
CA ALA A 238 14.60 16.28 -10.30
C ALA A 238 15.25 16.61 -8.94
N PHE A 239 16.41 17.28 -8.89
CA PHE A 239 17.16 17.50 -7.64
C PHE A 239 16.35 18.22 -6.56
N LEU A 240 15.56 19.22 -6.92
CA LEU A 240 14.70 19.93 -5.98
C LEU A 240 13.66 19.01 -5.32
N TYR A 241 13.18 17.99 -6.03
CA TYR A 241 12.25 17.00 -5.48
C TYR A 241 12.95 15.99 -4.56
N VAL A 242 14.27 15.79 -4.72
CA VAL A 242 15.06 14.98 -3.77
C VAL A 242 15.15 15.67 -2.42
N ILE A 243 15.37 16.98 -2.38
CA ILE A 243 15.46 17.74 -1.11
C ILE A 243 14.11 18.12 -0.52
N LYS A 244 13.01 18.06 -1.31
CA LYS A 244 11.65 18.39 -0.83
C LYS A 244 11.30 17.77 0.54
N PRO A 245 11.51 16.45 0.82
CA PRO A 245 11.17 15.88 2.13
C PRO A 245 11.95 16.52 3.28
N LEU A 246 13.19 16.94 3.06
CA LEU A 246 14.01 17.61 4.09
C LEU A 246 13.41 18.98 4.45
N VAL A 247 13.05 19.77 3.43
CA VAL A 247 12.41 21.09 3.62
C VAL A 247 11.04 20.93 4.29
N VAL A 248 10.19 20.02 3.81
CA VAL A 248 8.88 19.74 4.39
C VAL A 248 9.00 19.24 5.84
N GLY A 249 10.06 18.50 6.16
CA GLY A 249 10.33 18.02 7.51
C GLY A 249 10.64 19.12 8.53
N LEU A 250 11.07 20.31 8.08
CA LEU A 250 11.35 21.49 8.92
C LEU A 250 10.08 22.33 9.19
N ILE A 251 9.03 22.17 8.39
CA ILE A 251 7.79 22.94 8.53
C ILE A 251 7.02 22.44 9.77
N PRO A 252 6.60 23.34 10.68
CA PRO A 252 5.79 22.98 11.84
C PRO A 252 4.51 22.25 11.42
N ARG A 253 4.21 21.16 12.13
CA ARG A 253 3.05 20.28 11.82
C ARG A 253 1.72 21.02 11.74
N ARG A 254 1.53 22.08 12.56
CA ARG A 254 0.31 22.92 12.53
C ARG A 254 0.09 23.55 11.17
N ILE A 255 1.16 24.07 10.56
CA ILE A 255 1.13 24.70 9.23
C ILE A 255 0.85 23.65 8.15
N LEU A 256 1.54 22.48 8.20
CA LEU A 256 1.30 21.39 7.25
C LEU A 256 -0.16 20.89 7.29
N ASN A 257 -0.75 20.76 8.49
CA ASN A 257 -2.13 20.34 8.64
C ASN A 257 -3.13 21.38 8.08
N LEU A 258 -2.87 22.67 8.32
CA LEU A 258 -3.69 23.76 7.74
C LEU A 258 -3.64 23.77 6.22
N LEU A 259 -2.45 23.65 5.63
CA LEU A 259 -2.27 23.58 4.18
C LEU A 259 -2.97 22.35 3.60
N ARG A 260 -2.77 21.19 4.21
CA ARG A 260 -3.39 19.94 3.79
C ARG A 260 -4.92 20.00 3.84
N ASN A 261 -5.49 20.46 4.96
CA ASN A 261 -6.94 20.59 5.11
C ASN A 261 -7.54 21.55 4.08
N LYS A 262 -6.82 22.63 3.76
CA LYS A 262 -7.25 23.57 2.71
C LYS A 262 -7.20 22.94 1.30
N PHE A 263 -6.18 22.12 1.01
CA PHE A 263 -6.07 21.41 -0.27
C PHE A 263 -7.07 20.26 -0.40
N LEU A 264 -7.30 19.48 0.66
CA LEU A 264 -8.25 18.38 0.67
C LEU A 264 -9.70 18.87 0.66
N LYS A 265 -10.06 19.88 1.47
CA LYS A 265 -11.40 20.48 1.43
C LYS A 265 -11.78 21.06 0.06
N ARG A 266 -10.81 21.55 -0.71
CA ARG A 266 -11.06 21.95 -2.12
C ARG A 266 -11.39 20.77 -3.03
N LYS A 267 -10.91 19.55 -2.72
CA LYS A 267 -11.23 18.33 -3.50
C LYS A 267 -12.53 17.64 -3.04
N THR A 268 -12.94 17.82 -1.79
CA THR A 268 -14.17 17.23 -1.21
C THR A 268 -15.41 18.10 -1.35
N ALA A 269 -15.30 19.33 -1.86
CA ALA A 269 -16.45 20.21 -2.14
C ALA A 269 -17.35 19.71 -3.28
N TYR A 270 -17.02 18.60 -3.92
CA TYR A 270 -17.84 17.93 -4.92
C TYR A 270 -18.30 16.57 -4.36
N GLU A 271 -19.65 16.49 -4.19
CA GLU A 271 -20.45 15.29 -3.97
C GLU A 271 -20.59 14.75 -2.53
N ASN A 272 -21.77 15.07 -1.96
CA ASN A 272 -22.48 14.29 -0.96
C ASN A 272 -23.03 13.00 -1.63
N GLU A 273 -22.18 12.09 -2.04
CA GLU A 273 -22.55 10.71 -2.29
C GLU A 273 -22.45 9.94 -0.96
N GLY A 274 -23.54 9.28 -0.60
CA GLY A 274 -23.71 8.64 0.70
C GLY A 274 -22.51 7.78 1.13
N ASN A 275 -22.27 7.74 2.45
CA ASN A 275 -21.24 6.88 3.04
C ASN A 275 -21.44 5.44 2.55
N PRO A 276 -20.43 4.83 1.88
CA PRO A 276 -20.53 3.43 1.55
C PRO A 276 -20.65 2.62 2.84
N PRO A 277 -21.36 1.48 2.86
CA PRO A 277 -21.56 0.66 4.04
C PRO A 277 -20.20 0.13 4.53
N LEU A 278 -19.83 0.51 5.76
CA LEU A 278 -18.70 -0.07 6.50
C LEU A 278 -19.14 -1.36 7.19
#